data_b52607bbac0240243d55367196f87a6b
#
_entry.id   b52607bbac0240243d55367196f87a6b
#
_cell.length_a   1.000
_cell.length_b   1.000
_cell.length_c   1.000
_cell.angle_alpha   90.00
_cell.angle_beta   90.00
_cell.angle_gamma   90.00
#
_symmetry.space_group_name_H-M   'P 1'
#
loop_
_entity.id
_entity.type
_entity.pdbx_description
1 polymer ?
#
loop_
_entity_poly.entity_id
_entity_poly.type
_entity_poly.pdbx_seq_one_letter_code
_entity_poly.pdbx_strand_id
1 'polypeptide(L)'
;MLQKEKLMSYIKKLGFGTKTGIDLNGEGNGILFNLDKMGNVELATTAFGQGISVTPIQQVQAVSAIINGGTLYTPFLVKNYLEPETNTIIKSVNAQNKGTIIKKETSDLVKYALESVVAKGSGHNAYIENYRIGGKTGTAQTVENGGYSSSKYILSFIGFMPANDPEIIVYVAVENAKGVVQYGGTVAAPIARNIFLSAIDILDIKPDTEGIPKEYTWLDQKYVVVPDVVGMNIDEAKKVLKGFNIEYSGNGETVIYESPKGGMYVKEKGTVVLMLG
;
A
#
# COMPACT_ATOMS: atom_id res chain seq x y z
N MET A 1 8.37 4.95 -29.20
CA MET A 1 9.09 5.17 -27.93
C MET A 1 8.62 6.51 -27.35
N LEU A 2 8.38 6.61 -26.05
CA LEU A 2 7.94 7.86 -25.42
C LEU A 2 9.14 8.82 -25.36
N GLN A 3 9.03 9.97 -26.00
CA GLN A 3 10.08 10.99 -26.00
C GLN A 3 9.94 11.92 -24.79
N LYS A 4 10.98 12.71 -24.49
CA LYS A 4 11.07 13.54 -23.29
C LYS A 4 9.91 14.53 -23.13
N GLU A 5 9.47 15.16 -24.24
CA GLU A 5 8.36 16.11 -24.24
C GLU A 5 7.05 15.43 -23.79
N LYS A 6 6.79 14.25 -24.32
CA LYS A 6 5.56 13.50 -24.00
C LYS A 6 5.59 12.93 -22.59
N LEU A 7 6.75 12.43 -22.12
CA LEU A 7 6.94 11.98 -20.74
C LEU A 7 6.68 13.12 -19.75
N MET A 8 7.35 14.25 -19.95
CA MET A 8 7.19 15.43 -19.09
C MET A 8 5.79 16.01 -19.13
N SER A 9 5.12 15.95 -20.28
CA SER A 9 3.71 16.35 -20.39
C SER A 9 2.81 15.50 -19.49
N TYR A 10 2.97 14.18 -19.45
CA TYR A 10 2.19 13.31 -18.56
C TYR A 10 2.56 13.51 -17.08
N ILE A 11 3.84 13.66 -16.75
CA ILE A 11 4.30 13.97 -15.39
C ILE A 11 3.60 15.23 -14.87
N LYS A 12 3.59 16.30 -15.67
CA LYS A 12 2.90 17.55 -15.30
C LYS A 12 1.38 17.40 -15.23
N LYS A 13 0.76 16.69 -16.18
CA LYS A 13 -0.69 16.42 -16.16
C LYS A 13 -1.13 15.63 -14.91
N LEU A 14 -0.27 14.77 -14.37
CA LEU A 14 -0.49 14.05 -13.12
C LEU A 14 -0.29 14.91 -11.87
N GLY A 15 0.04 16.21 -12.03
CA GLY A 15 0.15 17.15 -10.93
C GLY A 15 1.57 17.29 -10.34
N PHE A 16 2.55 16.54 -10.83
CA PHE A 16 3.93 16.69 -10.36
C PHE A 16 4.55 18.03 -10.76
N GLY A 17 5.37 18.58 -9.88
CA GLY A 17 6.06 19.88 -10.08
C GLY A 17 5.23 21.10 -9.69
N THR A 18 4.01 20.90 -9.19
CA THR A 18 3.13 21.97 -8.68
C THR A 18 2.46 21.53 -7.40
N LYS A 19 2.04 22.47 -6.56
CA LYS A 19 1.23 22.19 -5.37
C LYS A 19 -0.08 21.50 -5.77
N THR A 20 -0.50 20.52 -4.99
CA THR A 20 -1.79 19.83 -5.21
C THR A 20 -2.97 20.73 -4.92
N GLY A 21 -2.80 21.67 -4.01
CA GLY A 21 -3.83 22.58 -3.51
C GLY A 21 -4.62 22.00 -2.34
N ILE A 22 -4.04 21.01 -1.63
CA ILE A 22 -4.62 20.50 -0.38
C ILE A 22 -4.74 21.64 0.65
N ASP A 23 -5.76 21.57 1.48
CA ASP A 23 -6.06 22.53 2.54
C ASP A 23 -5.13 22.42 3.76
N LEU A 24 -3.83 22.21 3.50
CA LEU A 24 -2.74 22.19 4.49
C LEU A 24 -1.66 23.22 4.14
N ASN A 25 -1.09 23.82 5.18
CA ASN A 25 0.06 24.72 5.03
C ASN A 25 1.37 23.93 4.82
N GLY A 26 2.36 24.56 4.16
CA GLY A 26 3.69 24.00 4.00
C GLY A 26 3.86 23.05 2.81
N GLU A 27 2.91 23.00 1.87
CA GLU A 27 3.00 22.17 0.68
C GLU A 27 4.16 22.60 -0.23
N GLY A 28 5.01 21.65 -0.64
CA GLY A 28 6.10 21.86 -1.60
C GLY A 28 5.68 21.56 -3.04
N ASN A 29 6.42 22.12 -4.01
CA ASN A 29 6.19 21.88 -5.44
C ASN A 29 6.84 20.58 -5.95
N GLY A 30 7.78 19.99 -5.19
CA GLY A 30 8.70 19.00 -5.75
C GLY A 30 9.72 19.64 -6.71
N ILE A 31 10.54 18.80 -7.35
CA ILE A 31 11.58 19.24 -8.30
C ILE A 31 11.48 18.36 -9.54
N LEU A 32 11.31 18.96 -10.70
CA LEU A 32 11.35 18.30 -11.99
C LEU A 32 12.55 18.78 -12.80
N PHE A 33 13.05 17.94 -13.70
CA PHE A 33 14.05 18.35 -14.66
C PHE A 33 13.54 19.47 -15.57
N ASN A 34 14.44 20.41 -15.89
CA ASN A 34 14.20 21.32 -17.00
C ASN A 34 14.26 20.54 -18.31
N LEU A 35 13.20 20.63 -19.12
CA LEU A 35 13.08 19.90 -20.38
C LEU A 35 14.23 20.21 -21.36
N ASP A 36 14.70 21.48 -21.41
CA ASP A 36 15.78 21.90 -22.31
C ASP A 36 17.12 21.26 -21.94
N LYS A 37 17.31 20.91 -20.65
CA LYS A 37 18.52 20.28 -20.13
C LYS A 37 18.42 18.76 -20.05
N MET A 38 17.26 18.17 -20.39
CA MET A 38 17.02 16.74 -20.34
C MET A 38 17.63 16.04 -21.55
N GLY A 39 18.71 15.30 -21.32
CA GLY A 39 19.33 14.39 -22.29
C GLY A 39 18.75 12.97 -22.21
N ASN A 40 19.40 12.02 -22.89
CA ASN A 40 18.97 10.61 -22.92
C ASN A 40 19.11 9.92 -21.56
N VAL A 41 20.11 10.28 -20.77
CA VAL A 41 20.33 9.72 -19.43
C VAL A 41 19.21 10.16 -18.48
N GLU A 42 18.91 11.46 -18.44
CA GLU A 42 17.84 12.02 -17.61
C GLU A 42 16.46 11.47 -18.03
N LEU A 43 16.24 11.30 -19.34
CA LEU A 43 15.02 10.67 -19.84
C LEU A 43 14.90 9.21 -19.35
N ALA A 44 15.97 8.43 -19.46
CA ALA A 44 15.99 7.06 -19.02
C ALA A 44 15.79 6.94 -17.49
N THR A 45 16.50 7.76 -16.70
CA THR A 45 16.39 7.74 -15.24
C THR A 45 15.03 8.21 -14.75
N THR A 46 14.46 9.25 -15.37
CA THR A 46 13.11 9.72 -15.04
C THR A 46 12.04 8.66 -15.33
N ALA A 47 12.22 7.85 -16.38
CA ALA A 47 11.27 6.82 -16.75
C ALA A 47 11.09 5.72 -15.70
N PHE A 48 12.08 5.48 -14.84
CA PHE A 48 11.98 4.57 -13.70
C PHE A 48 11.94 5.26 -12.32
N GLY A 49 11.73 6.60 -12.30
CA GLY A 49 11.46 7.36 -11.06
C GLY A 49 12.69 7.93 -10.37
N GLN A 50 13.82 8.08 -11.07
CA GLN A 50 15.00 8.78 -10.57
C GLN A 50 15.12 10.20 -11.18
N GLY A 51 15.87 11.09 -10.51
CA GLY A 51 16.17 12.42 -11.01
C GLY A 51 15.06 13.47 -10.79
N ILE A 52 13.93 13.10 -10.23
CA ILE A 52 12.87 14.01 -9.81
C ILE A 52 12.62 13.88 -8.31
N SER A 53 12.16 14.95 -7.66
CA SER A 53 11.69 14.91 -6.27
C SER A 53 10.22 15.28 -6.23
N VAL A 54 9.42 14.45 -5.55
CA VAL A 54 7.98 14.62 -5.45
C VAL A 54 7.54 14.56 -3.99
N THR A 55 6.46 15.26 -3.66
CA THR A 55 5.93 15.18 -2.30
C THR A 55 5.06 13.93 -2.14
N PRO A 56 4.93 13.39 -0.91
CA PRO A 56 4.03 12.26 -0.64
C PRO A 56 2.60 12.50 -1.13
N ILE A 57 2.07 13.71 -0.95
CA ILE A 57 0.70 14.03 -1.38
C ILE A 57 0.57 14.11 -2.92
N GLN A 58 1.61 14.60 -3.64
CA GLN A 58 1.63 14.52 -5.10
C GLN A 58 1.61 13.07 -5.58
N GLN A 59 2.35 12.19 -4.90
CA GLN A 59 2.37 10.76 -5.24
C GLN A 59 1.00 10.12 -5.05
N VAL A 60 0.33 10.40 -3.91
CA VAL A 60 -1.02 9.89 -3.64
C VAL A 60 -2.02 10.47 -4.65
N GLN A 61 -1.98 11.77 -4.93
CA GLN A 61 -2.87 12.42 -5.91
C GLN A 61 -2.73 11.80 -7.30
N ALA A 62 -1.49 11.63 -7.78
CA ALA A 62 -1.22 11.07 -9.11
C ALA A 62 -1.69 9.63 -9.23
N VAL A 63 -1.38 8.77 -8.24
CA VAL A 63 -1.80 7.37 -8.23
C VAL A 63 -3.32 7.27 -8.07
N SER A 64 -3.95 8.11 -7.24
CA SER A 64 -5.40 8.19 -7.15
C SER A 64 -6.04 8.46 -8.51
N ALA A 65 -5.51 9.40 -9.29
CA ALA A 65 -6.01 9.65 -10.65
C ALA A 65 -5.86 8.44 -11.58
N ILE A 66 -4.77 7.68 -11.44
CA ILE A 66 -4.53 6.49 -12.26
C ILE A 66 -5.54 5.37 -11.94
N ILE A 67 -5.92 5.18 -10.67
CA ILE A 67 -6.74 4.05 -10.24
C ILE A 67 -8.24 4.34 -10.19
N ASN A 68 -8.67 5.61 -10.27
CA ASN A 68 -10.07 6.04 -10.18
C ASN A 68 -10.79 6.19 -11.53
N GLY A 69 -10.23 5.64 -12.60
CA GLY A 69 -10.75 5.82 -13.96
C GLY A 69 -10.11 6.97 -14.73
N GLY A 70 -9.07 7.62 -14.19
CA GLY A 70 -8.26 8.59 -14.92
C GLY A 70 -8.47 10.07 -14.57
N THR A 71 -9.24 10.38 -13.56
CA THR A 71 -9.58 11.77 -13.19
C THR A 71 -8.71 12.29 -12.05
N LEU A 72 -8.06 13.42 -12.26
CA LEU A 72 -7.28 14.11 -11.23
C LEU A 72 -8.19 14.98 -10.35
N TYR A 73 -8.08 14.81 -9.04
CA TYR A 73 -8.79 15.63 -8.06
C TYR A 73 -7.83 16.39 -7.16
N THR A 74 -8.27 17.56 -6.68
CA THR A 74 -7.60 18.24 -5.57
C THR A 74 -7.86 17.45 -4.28
N PRO A 75 -6.83 17.01 -3.54
CA PRO A 75 -7.02 16.42 -2.23
C PRO A 75 -7.50 17.47 -1.22
N PHE A 76 -8.26 17.06 -0.21
CA PHE A 76 -8.71 17.92 0.88
C PHE A 76 -8.91 17.10 2.16
N LEU A 77 -8.78 17.74 3.32
CA LEU A 77 -8.98 17.16 4.64
C LEU A 77 -10.29 17.60 5.28
N VAL A 78 -10.62 18.87 5.11
CA VAL A 78 -11.85 19.43 5.71
C VAL A 78 -13.05 19.07 4.86
N LYS A 79 -13.91 18.19 5.37
CA LYS A 79 -15.14 17.78 4.70
C LYS A 79 -16.27 18.78 4.93
N ASN A 80 -16.45 19.20 6.18
CA ASN A 80 -17.52 20.11 6.56
C ASN A 80 -17.04 21.13 7.59
N TYR A 81 -17.63 22.33 7.53
CA TYR A 81 -17.60 23.31 8.60
C TYR A 81 -18.91 23.23 9.36
N LEU A 82 -18.84 23.11 10.68
CA LEU A 82 -20.00 22.95 11.54
C LEU A 82 -20.20 24.20 12.41
N GLU A 83 -21.44 24.52 12.73
CA GLU A 83 -21.79 25.46 13.78
C GLU A 83 -21.39 24.86 15.14
N PRO A 84 -20.59 25.55 15.96
CA PRO A 84 -20.09 25.00 17.22
C PRO A 84 -21.15 24.55 18.22
N GLU A 85 -22.27 25.26 18.28
CA GLU A 85 -23.34 25.01 19.27
C GLU A 85 -24.32 23.92 18.83
N THR A 86 -24.61 23.84 17.54
CA THR A 86 -25.69 22.98 17.01
C THR A 86 -25.16 21.78 16.20
N ASN A 87 -23.88 21.73 15.89
CA ASN A 87 -23.29 20.76 14.95
C ASN A 87 -23.93 20.75 13.55
N THR A 88 -24.66 21.79 13.18
CA THR A 88 -25.27 21.91 11.85
C THR A 88 -24.19 22.25 10.82
N ILE A 89 -24.30 21.68 9.62
CA ILE A 89 -23.34 21.93 8.54
C ILE A 89 -23.56 23.35 7.99
N ILE A 90 -22.59 24.24 8.18
CA ILE A 90 -22.56 25.58 7.61
C ILE A 90 -22.10 25.54 6.16
N LYS A 91 -21.07 24.70 5.88
CA LYS A 91 -20.43 24.61 4.56
C LYS A 91 -19.85 23.22 4.35
N SER A 92 -20.07 22.64 3.19
CA SER A 92 -19.39 21.41 2.74
C SER A 92 -18.32 21.72 1.72
N VAL A 93 -17.20 20.99 1.78
CA VAL A 93 -16.16 21.00 0.77
C VAL A 93 -16.42 19.84 -0.20
N ASN A 94 -16.43 20.14 -1.49
CA ASN A 94 -16.62 19.16 -2.54
C ASN A 94 -15.31 18.88 -3.26
N ALA A 95 -15.13 17.64 -3.74
CA ALA A 95 -13.99 17.26 -4.54
C ALA A 95 -13.88 18.12 -5.82
N GLN A 96 -12.73 18.74 -6.04
CA GLN A 96 -12.46 19.57 -7.21
C GLN A 96 -11.84 18.73 -8.31
N ASN A 97 -12.58 18.53 -9.40
CA ASN A 97 -12.10 17.82 -10.59
C ASN A 97 -11.15 18.74 -11.40
N LYS A 98 -9.91 18.30 -11.61
CA LYS A 98 -8.87 18.99 -12.40
C LYS A 98 -8.76 18.46 -13.85
N GLY A 99 -9.62 17.54 -14.24
CA GLY A 99 -9.67 16.95 -15.58
C GLY A 99 -9.26 15.49 -15.65
N THR A 100 -9.54 14.89 -16.80
CA THR A 100 -9.21 13.49 -17.10
C THR A 100 -7.81 13.41 -17.72
N ILE A 101 -6.94 12.60 -17.12
CA ILE A 101 -5.53 12.45 -17.52
C ILE A 101 -5.35 11.22 -18.43
N ILE A 102 -6.03 10.12 -18.10
CA ILE A 102 -6.01 8.87 -18.87
C ILE A 102 -7.43 8.35 -19.06
N LYS A 103 -7.60 7.45 -19.99
CA LYS A 103 -8.89 6.78 -20.23
C LYS A 103 -9.16 5.72 -19.18
N LYS A 104 -10.43 5.40 -18.93
CA LYS A 104 -10.85 4.36 -17.99
C LYS A 104 -10.23 3.00 -18.32
N GLU A 105 -10.20 2.61 -19.60
CA GLU A 105 -9.60 1.34 -20.03
C GLU A 105 -8.11 1.27 -19.68
N THR A 106 -7.38 2.39 -19.77
CA THR A 106 -5.98 2.47 -19.35
C THR A 106 -5.85 2.34 -17.83
N SER A 107 -6.74 2.99 -17.08
CA SER A 107 -6.82 2.87 -15.62
C SER A 107 -7.03 1.40 -15.20
N ASP A 108 -7.97 0.70 -15.83
CA ASP A 108 -8.29 -0.69 -15.52
C ASP A 108 -7.11 -1.63 -15.82
N LEU A 109 -6.40 -1.42 -16.94
CA LEU A 109 -5.18 -2.17 -17.26
C LEU A 109 -4.06 -1.91 -16.25
N VAL A 110 -3.88 -0.68 -15.80
CA VAL A 110 -2.86 -0.33 -14.80
C VAL A 110 -3.22 -0.91 -13.43
N LYS A 111 -4.48 -0.87 -13.01
CA LYS A 111 -4.94 -1.53 -11.78
C LYS A 111 -4.61 -3.02 -11.79
N TYR A 112 -4.92 -3.72 -12.88
CA TYR A 112 -4.58 -5.14 -13.05
C TYR A 112 -3.07 -5.40 -12.98
N ALA A 113 -2.26 -4.56 -13.63
CA ALA A 113 -0.80 -4.68 -13.56
C ALA A 113 -0.27 -4.45 -12.14
N LEU A 114 -0.84 -3.47 -11.40
CA LEU A 114 -0.46 -3.18 -10.03
C LEU A 114 -0.91 -4.27 -9.03
N GLU A 115 -2.06 -4.92 -9.27
CA GLU A 115 -2.48 -6.12 -8.54
C GLU A 115 -1.50 -7.28 -8.77
N SER A 116 -1.04 -7.47 -10.03
CA SER A 116 -0.02 -8.48 -10.36
C SER A 116 1.31 -8.23 -9.64
N VAL A 117 1.71 -6.97 -9.42
CA VAL A 117 2.93 -6.63 -8.63
C VAL A 117 2.82 -7.11 -7.19
N VAL A 118 1.63 -7.06 -6.60
CA VAL A 118 1.39 -7.55 -5.23
C VAL A 118 1.24 -9.07 -5.20
N ALA A 119 0.53 -9.65 -6.16
CA ALA A 119 0.33 -11.09 -6.18
C ALA A 119 1.59 -11.89 -6.59
N LYS A 120 2.38 -11.38 -7.54
CA LYS A 120 3.46 -12.13 -8.22
C LYS A 120 4.81 -11.41 -8.28
N GLY A 121 4.88 -10.16 -7.80
CA GLY A 121 6.05 -9.32 -7.98
C GLY A 121 6.65 -8.80 -6.68
N SER A 122 7.38 -7.69 -6.79
CA SER A 122 8.13 -7.07 -5.69
C SER A 122 7.26 -6.56 -4.53
N GLY A 123 5.94 -6.45 -4.72
CA GLY A 123 4.98 -6.01 -3.70
C GLY A 123 4.38 -7.14 -2.86
N HIS A 124 4.83 -8.38 -3.03
CA HIS A 124 4.20 -9.59 -2.45
C HIS A 124 4.04 -9.57 -0.92
N ASN A 125 4.85 -8.80 -0.20
CA ASN A 125 4.72 -8.63 1.25
C ASN A 125 3.51 -7.74 1.65
N ALA A 126 2.83 -7.08 0.70
CA ALA A 126 1.57 -6.39 0.94
C ALA A 126 0.34 -7.27 0.67
N TYR A 127 0.52 -8.48 0.15
CA TYR A 127 -0.59 -9.39 -0.18
C TYR A 127 -1.37 -9.81 1.07
N ILE A 128 -2.70 -9.81 0.96
CA ILE A 128 -3.62 -10.34 1.96
C ILE A 128 -4.53 -11.34 1.26
N GLU A 129 -4.63 -12.55 1.80
CA GLU A 129 -5.49 -13.60 1.26
C GLU A 129 -6.95 -13.15 1.23
N ASN A 130 -7.67 -13.46 0.15
CA ASN A 130 -9.06 -13.07 -0.10
C ASN A 130 -9.32 -11.55 -0.22
N TYR A 131 -8.29 -10.73 -0.40
CA TYR A 131 -8.43 -9.31 -0.66
C TYR A 131 -7.57 -8.89 -1.84
N ARG A 132 -8.15 -8.09 -2.70
CA ARG A 132 -7.47 -7.59 -3.90
C ARG A 132 -6.71 -6.33 -3.57
N ILE A 133 -5.39 -6.42 -3.60
CA ILE A 133 -4.49 -5.29 -3.31
C ILE A 133 -3.64 -5.03 -4.54
N GLY A 134 -3.66 -3.80 -5.03
CA GLY A 134 -2.74 -3.31 -6.03
C GLY A 134 -1.68 -2.40 -5.41
N GLY A 135 -0.48 -2.37 -5.99
CA GLY A 135 0.56 -1.48 -5.47
C GLY A 135 1.87 -1.52 -6.23
N LYS A 136 2.77 -0.61 -5.84
CA LYS A 136 4.11 -0.49 -6.42
C LYS A 136 5.13 -0.15 -5.35
N THR A 137 6.25 -0.87 -5.36
CA THR A 137 7.43 -0.60 -4.54
C THR A 137 8.28 0.49 -5.14
N GLY A 138 8.93 1.30 -4.29
CA GLY A 138 9.97 2.24 -4.66
C GLY A 138 11.23 2.03 -3.83
N THR A 139 12.39 2.19 -4.46
CA THR A 139 13.70 2.18 -3.81
C THR A 139 14.52 3.28 -4.45
N ALA A 140 14.53 4.45 -3.85
CA ALA A 140 15.21 5.62 -4.38
C ALA A 140 16.43 5.98 -3.52
N GLN A 141 17.58 6.20 -4.15
CA GLN A 141 18.76 6.73 -3.47
C GLN A 141 18.52 8.19 -3.06
N THR A 142 18.96 8.56 -1.86
CA THR A 142 18.96 9.97 -1.44
C THR A 142 20.10 10.73 -2.14
N VAL A 143 19.94 12.03 -2.26
CA VAL A 143 20.98 12.90 -2.83
C VAL A 143 21.79 13.53 -1.70
N GLU A 144 23.12 13.39 -1.74
CA GLU A 144 24.07 13.98 -0.80
C GLU A 144 25.23 14.61 -1.59
N ASN A 145 25.61 15.82 -1.22
CA ASN A 145 26.74 16.55 -1.84
C ASN A 145 26.65 16.60 -3.38
N GLY A 146 25.46 16.72 -3.94
CA GLY A 146 25.24 16.83 -5.39
C GLY A 146 25.28 15.49 -6.15
N GLY A 147 25.37 14.34 -5.46
CA GLY A 147 25.35 13.00 -6.04
C GLY A 147 24.40 12.06 -5.33
N TYR A 148 24.13 10.90 -5.89
CA TYR A 148 23.35 9.84 -5.24
C TYR A 148 24.18 9.15 -4.14
N SER A 149 23.57 8.99 -2.95
CA SER A 149 24.17 8.24 -1.84
C SER A 149 24.28 6.76 -2.21
N SER A 150 25.40 6.13 -1.87
CA SER A 150 25.61 4.68 -2.08
C SER A 150 24.95 3.81 -0.99
N SER A 151 24.52 4.41 0.12
CA SER A 151 24.07 3.68 1.31
C SER A 151 22.75 4.17 1.92
N LYS A 152 22.24 5.31 1.49
CA LYS A 152 20.99 5.88 2.03
C LYS A 152 19.89 5.87 0.98
N TYR A 153 18.75 5.33 1.36
CA TYR A 153 17.61 5.14 0.48
C TYR A 153 16.32 5.63 1.12
N ILE A 154 15.39 6.05 0.28
CA ILE A 154 13.97 6.16 0.60
C ILE A 154 13.31 4.89 0.06
N LEU A 155 12.81 4.06 0.97
CA LEU A 155 12.15 2.80 0.68
C LEU A 155 10.65 3.02 0.77
N SER A 156 9.93 2.83 -0.32
CA SER A 156 8.52 3.16 -0.34
C SER A 156 7.66 2.04 -0.93
N PHE A 157 6.39 2.11 -0.57
CA PHE A 157 5.32 1.34 -1.17
C PHE A 157 4.07 2.21 -1.24
N ILE A 158 3.46 2.28 -2.41
CA ILE A 158 2.13 2.83 -2.58
C ILE A 158 1.20 1.70 -2.98
N GLY A 159 0.10 1.55 -2.27
CA GLY A 159 -0.88 0.51 -2.53
C GLY A 159 -2.30 1.01 -2.35
N PHE A 160 -3.25 0.25 -2.87
CA PHE A 160 -4.67 0.56 -2.80
C PHE A 160 -5.50 -0.71 -2.71
N MET A 161 -6.69 -0.60 -2.17
CA MET A 161 -7.60 -1.71 -1.93
C MET A 161 -9.08 -1.22 -1.92
N PRO A 162 -10.05 -2.02 -2.44
CA PRO A 162 -9.87 -3.17 -3.33
C PRO A 162 -9.22 -2.80 -4.67
N ALA A 163 -8.51 -3.72 -5.36
CA ALA A 163 -7.81 -3.37 -6.59
C ALA A 163 -8.75 -3.12 -7.77
N ASN A 164 -9.93 -3.74 -7.79
CA ASN A 164 -10.96 -3.55 -8.82
C ASN A 164 -11.74 -2.25 -8.64
N ASP A 165 -12.08 -1.87 -7.39
CA ASP A 165 -12.82 -0.65 -7.05
C ASP A 165 -12.19 0.02 -5.81
N PRO A 166 -11.13 0.82 -5.97
CA PRO A 166 -10.34 1.34 -4.85
C PRO A 166 -11.10 2.29 -3.94
N GLU A 167 -11.14 1.95 -2.64
CA GLU A 167 -11.71 2.77 -1.57
C GLU A 167 -10.64 3.47 -0.74
N ILE A 168 -9.46 2.84 -0.61
CA ILE A 168 -8.34 3.38 0.16
C ILE A 168 -7.04 3.29 -0.63
N ILE A 169 -6.20 4.31 -0.47
CA ILE A 169 -4.83 4.34 -0.94
C ILE A 169 -3.89 4.61 0.24
N VAL A 170 -2.81 3.85 0.32
CA VAL A 170 -1.80 3.95 1.40
C VAL A 170 -0.44 4.18 0.77
N TYR A 171 0.25 5.22 1.21
CA TYR A 171 1.64 5.48 0.85
C TYR A 171 2.53 5.41 2.09
N VAL A 172 3.48 4.50 2.07
CA VAL A 172 4.49 4.34 3.12
C VAL A 172 5.85 4.67 2.54
N ALA A 173 6.59 5.54 3.21
CA ALA A 173 7.96 5.85 2.88
C ALA A 173 8.82 5.81 4.15
N VAL A 174 9.92 5.08 4.09
CA VAL A 174 10.88 4.93 5.18
C VAL A 174 12.23 5.40 4.70
N GLU A 175 12.75 6.46 5.30
CA GLU A 175 14.05 7.02 4.98
C GLU A 175 15.14 6.38 5.84
N ASN A 176 16.23 6.00 5.20
CA ASN A 176 17.45 5.53 5.84
C ASN A 176 17.23 4.39 6.86
N ALA A 177 16.47 3.37 6.50
CA ALA A 177 16.27 2.17 7.30
C ALA A 177 17.63 1.48 7.57
N LYS A 178 17.85 1.02 8.81
CA LYS A 178 19.11 0.40 9.23
C LYS A 178 18.89 -1.05 9.65
N GLY A 179 19.91 -1.89 9.41
CA GLY A 179 19.86 -3.29 9.84
C GLY A 179 18.92 -4.19 9.02
N VAL A 180 18.46 -3.71 7.87
CA VAL A 180 17.52 -4.43 6.98
C VAL A 180 17.97 -4.34 5.52
N VAL A 181 17.50 -5.26 4.70
CA VAL A 181 17.71 -5.22 3.25
C VAL A 181 16.97 -4.01 2.68
N GLN A 182 17.69 -3.17 1.91
CA GLN A 182 17.24 -1.86 1.44
C GLN A 182 16.31 -1.96 0.21
N TYR A 183 15.12 -2.55 0.38
CA TYR A 183 14.08 -2.62 -0.65
C TYR A 183 12.71 -2.22 -0.11
N GLY A 184 11.96 -1.44 -0.88
CA GLY A 184 10.61 -0.99 -0.51
C GLY A 184 9.64 -2.16 -0.26
N GLY A 185 9.77 -3.24 -1.04
CA GLY A 185 8.99 -4.47 -0.85
C GLY A 185 9.28 -5.20 0.47
N THR A 186 10.49 -5.06 1.01
CA THR A 186 10.90 -5.70 2.27
C THR A 186 10.54 -4.84 3.49
N VAL A 187 10.59 -3.51 3.36
CA VAL A 187 10.44 -2.59 4.49
C VAL A 187 9.06 -1.92 4.48
N ALA A 188 8.67 -1.29 3.37
CA ALA A 188 7.46 -0.48 3.31
C ALA A 188 6.18 -1.30 3.03
N ALA A 189 6.27 -2.35 2.20
CA ALA A 189 5.11 -3.17 1.86
C ALA A 189 4.49 -3.91 3.07
N PRO A 190 5.26 -4.50 4.02
CA PRO A 190 4.68 -5.10 5.23
C PRO A 190 3.98 -4.08 6.14
N ILE A 191 4.49 -2.85 6.20
CA ILE A 191 3.84 -1.77 6.97
C ILE A 191 2.49 -1.41 6.33
N ALA A 192 2.48 -1.24 5.00
CA ALA A 192 1.24 -0.98 4.26
C ALA A 192 0.22 -2.13 4.42
N ARG A 193 0.68 -3.39 4.42
CA ARG A 193 -0.17 -4.55 4.69
C ARG A 193 -0.88 -4.46 6.04
N ASN A 194 -0.16 -4.08 7.09
CA ASN A 194 -0.76 -3.94 8.42
C ASN A 194 -1.80 -2.81 8.47
N ILE A 195 -1.56 -1.71 7.74
CA ILE A 195 -2.54 -0.63 7.59
C ILE A 195 -3.78 -1.13 6.85
N PHE A 196 -3.62 -1.90 5.77
CA PHE A 196 -4.74 -2.49 5.05
C PHE A 196 -5.55 -3.47 5.91
N LEU A 197 -4.91 -4.30 6.73
CA LEU A 197 -5.61 -5.18 7.67
C LEU A 197 -6.51 -4.40 8.62
N SER A 198 -6.00 -3.29 9.18
CA SER A 198 -6.83 -2.41 10.02
C SER A 198 -7.94 -1.70 9.23
N ALA A 199 -7.67 -1.33 7.98
CA ALA A 199 -8.64 -0.66 7.13
C ALA A 199 -9.79 -1.59 6.71
N ILE A 200 -9.54 -2.89 6.54
CA ILE A 200 -10.57 -3.90 6.24
C ILE A 200 -11.68 -3.84 7.29
N ASP A 201 -11.31 -3.85 8.56
CA ASP A 201 -12.28 -3.83 9.66
C ASP A 201 -12.98 -2.47 9.78
N ILE A 202 -12.23 -1.37 9.65
CA ILE A 202 -12.76 -0.01 9.85
C ILE A 202 -13.72 0.39 8.72
N LEU A 203 -13.39 0.03 7.48
CA LEU A 203 -14.16 0.38 6.29
C LEU A 203 -15.14 -0.72 5.86
N ASP A 204 -15.21 -1.83 6.60
CA ASP A 204 -16.06 -3.00 6.29
C ASP A 204 -15.84 -3.53 4.86
N ILE A 205 -14.57 -3.56 4.41
CA ILE A 205 -14.21 -4.04 3.08
C ILE A 205 -14.46 -5.54 3.00
N LYS A 206 -15.28 -5.96 2.04
CA LYS A 206 -15.65 -7.37 1.92
C LYS A 206 -14.56 -8.18 1.22
N PRO A 207 -14.37 -9.45 1.61
CA PRO A 207 -13.48 -10.37 0.90
C PRO A 207 -13.88 -10.52 -0.58
N ASP A 208 -12.86 -10.59 -1.44
CA ASP A 208 -13.00 -10.86 -2.88
C ASP A 208 -11.96 -11.90 -3.30
N THR A 209 -12.43 -13.09 -3.63
CA THR A 209 -11.61 -14.23 -4.03
C THR A 209 -11.34 -14.31 -5.53
N GLU A 210 -11.87 -13.36 -6.33
CA GLU A 210 -11.67 -13.31 -7.79
C GLU A 210 -10.38 -12.58 -8.18
N GLY A 211 -9.59 -12.15 -7.18
CA GLY A 211 -8.31 -11.51 -7.39
C GLY A 211 -7.24 -12.42 -7.97
N ILE A 212 -6.11 -11.83 -8.35
CA ILE A 212 -4.96 -12.57 -8.84
C ILE A 212 -4.38 -13.39 -7.67
N PRO A 213 -4.29 -14.72 -7.79
CA PRO A 213 -3.76 -15.55 -6.72
C PRO A 213 -2.26 -15.26 -6.50
N LYS A 214 -1.84 -15.32 -5.25
CA LYS A 214 -0.42 -15.14 -4.91
C LYS A 214 0.42 -16.26 -5.51
N GLU A 215 1.50 -15.87 -6.17
CA GLU A 215 2.55 -16.79 -6.58
C GLU A 215 3.62 -16.85 -5.48
N TYR A 216 3.71 -18.00 -4.81
CA TYR A 216 4.70 -18.22 -3.75
C TYR A 216 6.00 -18.72 -4.36
N THR A 217 7.10 -18.03 -4.07
CA THR A 217 8.46 -18.51 -4.35
C THR A 217 9.02 -19.23 -3.13
N TRP A 218 10.10 -20.01 -3.29
CA TRP A 218 10.68 -20.77 -2.17
C TRP A 218 11.15 -19.89 -0.99
N LEU A 219 11.42 -18.60 -1.21
CA LEU A 219 11.78 -17.62 -0.17
C LEU A 219 10.55 -16.97 0.49
N ASP A 220 9.36 -17.10 -0.09
CA ASP A 220 8.16 -16.51 0.45
C ASP A 220 7.70 -17.28 1.67
N GLN A 221 7.28 -16.54 2.68
CA GLN A 221 6.62 -17.12 3.84
C GLN A 221 5.10 -17.04 3.63
N LYS A 222 4.48 -18.20 3.50
CA LYS A 222 3.03 -18.28 3.48
C LYS A 222 2.48 -18.02 4.87
N TYR A 223 1.53 -17.09 4.94
CA TYR A 223 0.78 -16.82 6.17
C TYR A 223 -0.59 -17.46 6.08
N VAL A 224 -1.03 -18.02 7.18
CA VAL A 224 -2.35 -18.65 7.33
C VAL A 224 -3.05 -18.06 8.55
N VAL A 225 -4.37 -18.05 8.52
CA VAL A 225 -5.18 -17.57 9.65
C VAL A 225 -5.23 -18.67 10.71
N VAL A 226 -5.00 -18.31 11.97
CA VAL A 226 -5.20 -19.21 13.11
C VAL A 226 -6.71 -19.39 13.31
N PRO A 227 -7.26 -20.61 13.25
CA PRO A 227 -8.65 -20.85 13.62
C PRO A 227 -8.87 -20.60 15.11
N ASP A 228 -10.02 -20.05 15.50
CA ASP A 228 -10.40 -19.92 16.89
C ASP A 228 -10.80 -21.31 17.45
N VAL A 229 -10.08 -21.74 18.49
CA VAL A 229 -10.31 -23.05 19.13
C VAL A 229 -10.62 -22.92 20.64
N VAL A 230 -10.78 -21.69 21.14
CA VAL A 230 -11.16 -21.46 22.54
C VAL A 230 -12.56 -22.07 22.81
N GLY A 231 -12.68 -22.84 23.87
CA GLY A 231 -13.89 -23.58 24.23
C GLY A 231 -14.01 -24.97 23.60
N MET A 232 -13.11 -25.36 22.68
CA MET A 232 -13.10 -26.69 22.09
C MET A 232 -12.42 -27.72 23.02
N ASN A 233 -12.81 -29.01 22.91
CA ASN A 233 -12.01 -30.08 23.47
C ASN A 233 -10.66 -30.17 22.73
N ILE A 234 -9.59 -30.54 23.46
CA ILE A 234 -8.21 -30.55 22.90
C ILE A 234 -8.09 -31.47 21.65
N ASP A 235 -8.81 -32.54 21.56
CA ASP A 235 -8.75 -33.44 20.40
C ASP A 235 -9.47 -32.85 19.18
N GLU A 236 -10.51 -32.05 19.38
CA GLU A 236 -11.17 -31.27 18.34
C GLU A 236 -10.27 -30.12 17.89
N ALA A 237 -9.70 -29.37 18.83
CA ALA A 237 -8.78 -28.29 18.55
C ALA A 237 -7.57 -28.76 17.72
N LYS A 238 -6.99 -29.94 18.03
CA LYS A 238 -5.90 -30.53 17.22
C LYS A 238 -6.31 -30.84 15.78
N LYS A 239 -7.58 -31.24 15.55
CA LYS A 239 -8.09 -31.50 14.19
C LYS A 239 -8.24 -30.20 13.41
N VAL A 240 -8.77 -29.16 14.06
CA VAL A 240 -8.97 -27.83 13.47
C VAL A 240 -7.62 -27.15 13.18
N LEU A 241 -6.65 -27.26 14.08
CA LEU A 241 -5.30 -26.72 13.94
C LEU A 241 -4.36 -27.61 13.13
N LYS A 242 -4.91 -28.56 12.34
CA LYS A 242 -4.10 -29.40 11.44
C LYS A 242 -3.29 -28.52 10.48
N GLY A 243 -1.96 -28.60 10.58
CA GLY A 243 -1.04 -27.79 9.79
C GLY A 243 -0.27 -26.74 10.60
N PHE A 244 -0.60 -26.57 11.87
CA PHE A 244 0.16 -25.80 12.84
C PHE A 244 0.99 -26.71 13.75
N ASN A 245 2.06 -26.18 14.33
CA ASN A 245 2.72 -26.80 15.47
C ASN A 245 1.90 -26.45 16.73
N ILE A 246 1.53 -27.43 17.51
CA ILE A 246 0.68 -27.24 18.68
C ILE A 246 1.50 -27.53 19.93
N GLU A 247 1.57 -26.54 20.82
CA GLU A 247 2.09 -26.68 22.18
C GLU A 247 0.95 -26.43 23.13
N TYR A 248 0.81 -27.24 24.20
CA TYR A 248 -0.25 -27.05 25.18
C TYR A 248 0.22 -27.33 26.60
N SER A 249 -0.41 -26.67 27.56
CA SER A 249 -0.17 -26.82 29.00
C SER A 249 -1.51 -26.78 29.76
N GLY A 250 -1.51 -27.28 31.00
CA GLY A 250 -2.71 -27.41 31.82
C GLY A 250 -3.18 -28.85 31.94
N ASN A 251 -4.07 -29.14 32.90
CA ASN A 251 -4.54 -30.50 33.23
C ASN A 251 -6.00 -30.75 32.84
N GLY A 252 -6.64 -29.77 32.16
CA GLY A 252 -8.01 -29.87 31.67
C GLY A 252 -8.09 -30.50 30.28
N GLU A 253 -9.31 -30.67 29.76
CA GLU A 253 -9.58 -31.16 28.41
C GLU A 253 -10.08 -30.07 27.47
N THR A 254 -10.38 -28.88 28.00
CA THR A 254 -10.95 -27.79 27.23
C THR A 254 -9.92 -26.68 27.02
N VAL A 255 -9.82 -26.11 25.80
CA VAL A 255 -8.98 -24.97 25.52
C VAL A 255 -9.60 -23.71 26.12
N ILE A 256 -8.94 -23.13 27.13
CA ILE A 256 -9.40 -21.89 27.79
C ILE A 256 -8.68 -20.66 27.26
N TYR A 257 -7.55 -20.83 26.58
CA TYR A 257 -6.76 -19.74 25.98
C TYR A 257 -5.92 -20.25 24.82
N GLU A 258 -5.75 -19.43 23.82
CA GLU A 258 -4.87 -19.68 22.68
C GLU A 258 -3.98 -18.46 22.35
N SER A 259 -2.79 -18.73 21.88
CA SER A 259 -1.84 -17.70 21.41
C SER A 259 -1.03 -18.22 20.22
N PRO A 260 -1.01 -17.53 19.06
CA PRO A 260 -1.80 -16.32 18.72
C PRO A 260 -3.31 -16.60 18.71
N LYS A 261 -4.12 -15.56 18.94
CA LYS A 261 -5.59 -15.66 18.97
C LYS A 261 -6.16 -16.04 17.60
N GLY A 262 -7.31 -16.69 17.58
CA GLY A 262 -8.11 -16.93 16.39
C GLY A 262 -8.32 -15.68 15.55
N GLY A 263 -8.24 -15.83 14.24
CA GLY A 263 -8.26 -14.71 13.28
C GLY A 263 -6.91 -14.06 13.02
N MET A 264 -5.87 -14.30 13.83
CA MET A 264 -4.54 -13.74 13.58
C MET A 264 -3.79 -14.49 12.48
N TYR A 265 -2.99 -13.76 11.70
CA TYR A 265 -2.14 -14.33 10.67
C TYR A 265 -0.79 -14.77 11.25
N VAL A 266 -0.44 -16.03 11.06
CA VAL A 266 0.88 -16.59 11.41
C VAL A 266 1.51 -17.26 10.20
N LYS A 267 2.82 -17.53 10.26
CA LYS A 267 3.49 -18.31 9.22
C LYS A 267 2.88 -19.71 9.12
N GLU A 268 2.79 -20.25 7.90
CA GLU A 268 2.39 -21.65 7.70
C GLU A 268 3.28 -22.55 8.56
N LYS A 269 2.69 -23.52 9.25
CA LYS A 269 3.35 -24.35 10.27
C LYS A 269 3.85 -23.56 11.49
N GLY A 270 3.35 -22.34 11.72
CA GLY A 270 3.64 -21.60 12.95
C GLY A 270 3.16 -22.33 14.18
N THR A 271 3.67 -21.98 15.36
CA THR A 271 3.28 -22.58 16.63
C THR A 271 2.06 -21.88 17.20
N VAL A 272 1.07 -22.64 17.62
CA VAL A 272 -0.10 -22.21 18.40
C VAL A 272 0.02 -22.84 19.79
N VAL A 273 0.06 -21.99 20.81
CA VAL A 273 0.13 -22.39 22.21
C VAL A 273 -1.26 -22.39 22.82
N LEU A 274 -1.68 -23.49 23.43
CA LEU A 274 -2.98 -23.66 24.05
C LEU A 274 -2.82 -23.82 25.56
N MET A 275 -3.74 -23.24 26.33
CA MET A 275 -3.88 -23.51 27.74
C MET A 275 -5.16 -24.28 27.96
N LEU A 276 -5.07 -25.39 28.73
CA LEU A 276 -6.19 -26.28 29.03
C LEU A 276 -6.66 -26.09 30.46
N GLY A 277 -7.98 -26.04 30.64
CA GLY A 277 -8.64 -25.90 31.94
C GLY A 277 -9.85 -26.78 32.08
#